data_bdabbf9696135c1fe0a05241e32f1a64
#
_entry.id   bdabbf9696135c1fe0a05241e32f1a64
#
_cell.length_a   1.000
_cell.length_b   1.000
_cell.length_c   1.000
_cell.angle_alpha   90.00
_cell.angle_beta   90.00
_cell.angle_gamma   90.00
#
_symmetry.space_group_name_H-M   'P 1'
#
loop_
_entity.id
_entity.type
_entity.pdbx_description
1 polymer ?
#
loop_
_entity_poly.entity_id
_entity_poly.type
_entity_poly.pdbx_seq_one_letter_code
_entity_poly.pdbx_strand_id
1 'polypeptide(L)'
;MSLEIFVIFHKSLYWDMYKDLDPDEFECLRFIAVNENVPKEWDETKFPNVIKEWELPIYDPKWQEDNWANGGTNHHIIMNNLITAEWSGFVQYDMKFPKGSIRELKGLMKRNIGVSIKTMNFVNLIGTSTYGFQEFPLYNYAISQLEPLKSANFPLYHVCFMASDHWYDIQSRLLDIDRNLFTFHKRPGDPWYRFPITTERTLALACASILDDIIEYPTITHERL
;
A
#
# COMPACT_ATOMS: atom_id res chain seq x y z
N MET A 1 16.27 4.77 -14.43
CA MET A 1 15.04 4.24 -13.78
C MET A 1 14.80 5.06 -12.52
N SER A 2 13.75 5.86 -12.48
CA SER A 2 13.33 6.61 -11.31
C SER A 2 12.33 5.79 -10.48
N LEU A 3 12.45 5.86 -9.15
CA LEU A 3 11.59 5.15 -8.21
C LEU A 3 11.18 6.08 -7.08
N GLU A 4 9.90 6.09 -6.74
CA GLU A 4 9.35 6.72 -5.53
C GLU A 4 8.71 5.67 -4.63
N ILE A 5 9.03 5.72 -3.35
CA ILE A 5 8.47 4.83 -2.33
C ILE A 5 7.74 5.71 -1.32
N PHE A 6 6.42 5.58 -1.27
CA PHE A 6 5.60 6.32 -0.33
C PHE A 6 5.53 5.57 1.00
N VAL A 7 6.14 6.15 2.03
CA VAL A 7 6.14 5.64 3.40
C VAL A 7 4.97 6.26 4.13
N ILE A 8 3.95 5.45 4.41
CA ILE A 8 2.69 5.89 5.03
C ILE A 8 2.77 5.66 6.54
N PHE A 9 2.59 6.73 7.34
CA PHE A 9 2.69 6.62 8.79
C PHE A 9 1.55 7.31 9.53
N HIS A 10 1.02 6.61 10.52
CA HIS A 10 0.00 7.09 11.46
C HIS A 10 0.50 7.11 12.91
N LYS A 11 1.76 6.76 13.12
CA LYS A 11 2.52 6.84 14.37
C LYS A 11 3.82 7.58 14.12
N SER A 12 4.69 7.67 15.12
CA SER A 12 5.98 8.35 14.99
C SER A 12 6.90 7.68 13.98
N LEU A 13 7.69 8.48 13.26
CA LEU A 13 8.75 8.00 12.38
C LEU A 13 10.04 7.78 13.17
N TYR A 14 10.64 6.61 13.01
CA TYR A 14 11.89 6.28 13.67
C TYR A 14 13.04 6.25 12.66
N TRP A 15 14.03 7.11 12.87
CA TRP A 15 15.21 7.20 12.01
C TRP A 15 15.93 5.85 11.82
N ASP A 16 15.89 5.00 12.84
CA ASP A 16 16.54 3.67 12.81
C ASP A 16 16.04 2.75 11.70
N MET A 17 14.86 3.01 11.14
CA MET A 17 14.34 2.26 9.99
C MET A 17 15.04 2.60 8.68
N TYR A 18 15.67 3.78 8.60
CA TYR A 18 16.17 4.38 7.35
C TYR A 18 17.64 4.77 7.41
N LYS A 19 18.26 4.80 8.59
CA LYS A 19 19.62 5.35 8.83
C LYS A 19 20.72 4.66 8.04
N ASP A 20 20.50 3.42 7.64
CA ASP A 20 21.49 2.61 6.92
C ASP A 20 21.45 2.83 5.40
N LEU A 21 20.43 3.55 4.88
CA LEU A 21 20.33 3.89 3.46
C LEU A 21 21.41 4.86 3.02
N ASP A 22 21.93 4.64 1.82
CA ASP A 22 22.76 5.63 1.15
C ASP A 22 21.90 6.87 0.77
N PRO A 23 22.48 8.09 0.63
CA PRO A 23 21.70 9.30 0.34
C PRO A 23 20.81 9.18 -0.91
N ASP A 24 21.31 8.57 -1.98
CA ASP A 24 20.57 8.34 -3.22
C ASP A 24 19.41 7.33 -3.08
N GLU A 25 19.49 6.44 -2.11
CA GLU A 25 18.41 5.53 -1.74
C GLU A 25 17.35 6.24 -0.90
N PHE A 26 17.79 7.06 0.07
CA PHE A 26 16.88 7.82 0.91
C PHE A 26 16.07 8.84 0.11
N GLU A 27 16.64 9.44 -0.95
CA GLU A 27 15.95 10.35 -1.87
C GLU A 27 14.77 9.69 -2.61
N CYS A 28 14.71 8.36 -2.68
CA CYS A 28 13.57 7.65 -3.24
C CYS A 28 12.35 7.64 -2.32
N LEU A 29 12.51 7.98 -1.03
CA LEU A 29 11.43 7.93 -0.05
C LEU A 29 10.61 9.22 -0.03
N ARG A 30 9.29 9.07 0.07
CA ARG A 30 8.32 10.13 0.28
C ARG A 30 7.49 9.80 1.51
N PHE A 31 7.58 10.60 2.54
CA PHE A 31 6.89 10.35 3.82
C PHE A 31 5.54 11.04 3.84
N ILE A 32 4.49 10.29 4.18
CA ILE A 32 3.12 10.81 4.28
C ILE A 32 2.56 10.55 5.66
N ALA A 33 2.28 11.63 6.39
CA ALA A 33 1.58 11.59 7.66
C ALA A 33 0.07 11.47 7.43
N VAL A 34 -0.55 10.44 8.01
CA VAL A 34 -1.99 10.20 7.84
C VAL A 34 -2.74 10.45 9.14
N ASN A 35 -4.02 10.79 9.02
CA ASN A 35 -4.92 11.01 10.15
C ASN A 35 -4.44 12.14 11.09
N GLU A 36 -4.89 13.35 10.81
CA GLU A 36 -4.59 14.58 11.58
C GLU A 36 -4.81 14.41 13.10
N ASN A 37 -5.84 13.64 13.48
CA ASN A 37 -6.27 13.48 14.86
C ASN A 37 -5.42 12.49 15.67
N VAL A 38 -4.50 11.77 15.05
CA VAL A 38 -3.58 10.85 15.73
C VAL A 38 -2.25 11.54 15.97
N PRO A 39 -1.85 11.74 17.25
CA PRO A 39 -0.56 12.30 17.58
C PRO A 39 0.59 11.48 16.99
N LYS A 40 1.53 12.17 16.37
CA LYS A 40 2.73 11.56 15.80
C LYS A 40 3.91 12.53 15.88
N GLU A 41 5.10 11.97 15.98
CA GLU A 41 6.32 12.72 16.08
C GLU A 41 7.31 12.26 15.02
N TRP A 42 8.09 13.20 14.50
CA TRP A 42 9.24 12.93 13.64
C TRP A 42 10.30 14.02 13.80
N ASP A 43 11.54 13.67 13.56
CA ASP A 43 12.64 14.59 13.55
C ASP A 43 12.67 15.35 12.21
N GLU A 44 12.25 16.61 12.20
CA GLU A 44 12.19 17.44 10.98
C GLU A 44 13.56 17.63 10.32
N THR A 45 14.66 17.47 11.07
CA THR A 45 16.01 17.54 10.50
C THR A 45 16.36 16.28 9.69
N LYS A 46 15.73 15.16 10.00
CA LYS A 46 15.88 13.88 9.30
C LYS A 46 14.82 13.67 8.21
N PHE A 47 13.63 14.21 8.44
CA PHE A 47 12.47 14.08 7.56
C PHE A 47 11.89 15.47 7.24
N PRO A 48 12.62 16.29 6.43
CA PRO A 48 12.26 17.70 6.23
C PRO A 48 11.01 17.90 5.35
N ASN A 49 10.64 16.90 4.55
CA ASN A 49 9.61 17.03 3.51
C ASN A 49 8.45 16.03 3.73
N VAL A 50 7.95 15.94 4.98
CA VAL A 50 6.78 15.13 5.27
C VAL A 50 5.53 15.77 4.66
N ILE A 51 4.82 15.02 3.83
CA ILE A 51 3.53 15.40 3.27
C ILE A 51 2.45 15.10 4.31
N LYS A 52 1.61 16.05 4.61
CA LYS A 52 0.45 15.85 5.47
C LYS A 52 -0.75 15.54 4.59
N GLU A 53 -1.32 14.36 4.76
CA GLU A 53 -2.44 13.89 3.95
C GLU A 53 -3.62 14.86 3.95
N TRP A 54 -3.91 15.47 5.10
CA TRP A 54 -5.03 16.41 5.28
C TRP A 54 -4.82 17.79 4.64
N GLU A 55 -3.62 18.08 4.15
CA GLU A 55 -3.30 19.30 3.38
C GLU A 55 -3.38 19.06 1.86
N LEU A 56 -3.67 17.84 1.42
CA LEU A 56 -3.80 17.52 0.00
C LEU A 56 -5.05 18.15 -0.62
N PRO A 57 -4.97 18.65 -1.87
CA PRO A 57 -6.12 19.24 -2.58
C PRO A 57 -7.35 18.32 -2.67
N ILE A 58 -7.13 17.03 -2.87
CA ILE A 58 -8.16 16.00 -2.85
C ILE A 58 -7.97 15.18 -1.58
N TYR A 59 -8.80 15.43 -0.58
CA TYR A 59 -8.76 14.75 0.71
C TYR A 59 -10.19 14.46 1.20
N ASP A 60 -10.46 13.20 1.53
CA ASP A 60 -11.71 12.78 2.18
C ASP A 60 -11.43 12.33 3.61
N PRO A 61 -11.73 13.17 4.63
CA PRO A 61 -11.47 12.83 6.03
C PRO A 61 -12.25 11.58 6.49
N LYS A 62 -13.37 11.26 5.84
CA LYS A 62 -14.17 10.08 6.19
C LYS A 62 -13.44 8.78 6.01
N TRP A 63 -12.49 8.71 5.08
CA TRP A 63 -11.72 7.48 4.91
C TRP A 63 -10.87 7.18 6.13
N GLN A 64 -10.33 8.19 6.81
CA GLN A 64 -9.60 7.99 8.05
C GLN A 64 -10.53 7.74 9.24
N GLU A 65 -11.66 8.46 9.33
CA GLU A 65 -12.71 8.23 10.32
C GLU A 65 -13.32 6.82 10.18
N ASP A 66 -13.51 6.39 8.95
CA ASP A 66 -14.06 5.09 8.58
C ASP A 66 -13.00 3.97 8.57
N ASN A 67 -11.78 4.24 9.05
CA ASN A 67 -10.68 3.28 9.22
C ASN A 67 -10.23 2.58 7.92
N TRP A 68 -10.11 3.35 6.84
CA TRP A 68 -9.54 2.84 5.58
C TRP A 68 -8.03 2.62 5.67
N ALA A 69 -7.39 3.21 6.69
CA ALA A 69 -5.95 3.14 6.94
C ALA A 69 -5.11 3.43 5.67
N ASN A 70 -4.10 2.63 5.39
CA ASN A 70 -3.22 2.82 4.24
C ASN A 70 -3.96 2.76 2.89
N GLY A 71 -5.07 2.04 2.81
CA GLY A 71 -5.89 1.99 1.59
C GLY A 71 -6.44 3.35 1.19
N GLY A 72 -6.98 4.12 2.15
CA GLY A 72 -7.44 5.50 1.92
C GLY A 72 -6.31 6.41 1.45
N THR A 73 -5.16 6.33 2.11
CA THR A 73 -3.98 7.14 1.76
C THR A 73 -3.43 6.80 0.37
N ASN A 74 -3.41 5.52 -0.02
CA ASN A 74 -3.04 5.13 -1.39
C ASN A 74 -3.93 5.83 -2.42
N HIS A 75 -5.24 5.87 -2.19
CA HIS A 75 -6.17 6.57 -3.06
C HIS A 75 -5.89 8.08 -3.10
N HIS A 76 -5.63 8.73 -1.96
CA HIS A 76 -5.28 10.16 -1.93
C HIS A 76 -4.00 10.45 -2.70
N ILE A 77 -2.95 9.64 -2.57
CA ILE A 77 -1.69 9.80 -3.29
C ILE A 77 -1.92 9.79 -4.80
N ILE A 78 -2.67 8.81 -5.29
CA ILE A 78 -2.90 8.64 -6.73
C ILE A 78 -3.83 9.74 -7.26
N MET A 79 -4.93 10.05 -6.56
CA MET A 79 -5.89 11.09 -6.97
C MET A 79 -5.27 12.49 -7.02
N ASN A 80 -4.27 12.77 -6.18
CA ASN A 80 -3.53 14.03 -6.20
C ASN A 80 -2.33 14.02 -7.18
N ASN A 81 -2.14 12.97 -7.97
CA ASN A 81 -1.04 12.82 -8.92
C ASN A 81 0.34 13.02 -8.26
N LEU A 82 0.53 12.50 -7.04
CA LEU A 82 1.79 12.66 -6.32
C LEU A 82 2.90 11.76 -6.87
N ILE A 83 2.56 10.73 -7.63
CA ILE A 83 3.53 9.83 -8.24
C ILE A 83 4.13 10.51 -9.47
N THR A 84 5.43 10.79 -9.44
CA THR A 84 6.16 11.46 -10.52
C THR A 84 7.24 10.59 -11.16
N ALA A 85 7.67 9.53 -10.47
CA ALA A 85 8.66 8.60 -10.97
C ALA A 85 8.04 7.56 -11.93
N GLU A 86 8.91 6.93 -12.74
CA GLU A 86 8.53 5.83 -13.64
C GLU A 86 8.02 4.60 -12.88
N TRP A 87 8.53 4.39 -11.67
CA TRP A 87 8.19 3.29 -10.78
C TRP A 87 7.81 3.80 -9.41
N SER A 88 6.85 3.15 -8.79
CA SER A 88 6.42 3.55 -7.44
C SER A 88 5.88 2.38 -6.64
N GLY A 89 5.83 2.57 -5.33
CA GLY A 89 5.23 1.64 -4.40
C GLY A 89 4.87 2.30 -3.08
N PHE A 90 4.07 1.60 -2.30
CA PHE A 90 3.61 2.03 -0.99
C PHE A 90 4.14 1.09 0.07
N VAL A 91 4.56 1.63 1.21
CA VAL A 91 5.02 0.86 2.36
C VAL A 91 4.53 1.49 3.65
N GLN A 92 4.51 0.69 4.71
CA GLN A 92 4.19 1.19 6.05
C GLN A 92 5.47 1.71 6.74
N TYR A 93 5.29 2.60 7.71
CA TYR A 93 6.36 3.28 8.45
C TYR A 93 7.27 2.33 9.26
N ASP A 94 6.77 1.13 9.57
CA ASP A 94 7.49 0.09 10.31
C ASP A 94 8.23 -0.91 9.40
N MET A 95 8.51 -0.49 8.16
CA MET A 95 9.37 -1.21 7.23
C MET A 95 10.81 -0.73 7.38
N LYS A 96 11.72 -1.66 7.66
CA LYS A 96 13.15 -1.40 7.75
C LYS A 96 13.84 -1.60 6.40
N PHE A 97 14.63 -0.61 6.04
CA PHE A 97 15.37 -0.58 4.78
C PHE A 97 16.88 -0.74 5.06
N PRO A 98 17.46 -1.92 4.83
CA PRO A 98 18.91 -2.11 4.90
C PRO A 98 19.62 -1.34 3.77
N LYS A 99 20.90 -1.05 3.99
CA LYS A 99 21.77 -0.45 2.97
C LYS A 99 21.78 -1.28 1.68
N GLY A 100 21.62 -0.61 0.54
CA GLY A 100 21.60 -1.23 -0.78
C GLY A 100 20.25 -1.82 -1.19
N SER A 101 19.28 -1.91 -0.25
CA SER A 101 17.98 -2.54 -0.51
C SER A 101 17.16 -1.89 -1.63
N ILE A 102 17.18 -0.56 -1.71
CA ILE A 102 16.44 0.17 -2.76
C ILE A 102 17.15 0.01 -4.12
N ARG A 103 18.49 -0.05 -4.12
CA ARG A 103 19.25 -0.31 -5.35
C ARG A 103 18.99 -1.71 -5.90
N GLU A 104 18.95 -2.72 -5.03
CA GLU A 104 18.59 -4.08 -5.40
C GLU A 104 17.14 -4.15 -5.89
N LEU A 105 16.21 -3.50 -5.19
CA LEU A 105 14.80 -3.40 -5.60
C LEU A 105 14.67 -2.84 -7.01
N LYS A 106 15.38 -1.75 -7.35
CA LYS A 106 15.40 -1.19 -8.70
C LYS A 106 15.87 -2.20 -9.75
N GLY A 107 16.80 -3.09 -9.39
CA GLY A 107 17.30 -4.16 -10.27
C GLY A 107 16.26 -5.25 -10.59
N LEU A 108 15.25 -5.43 -9.74
CA LEU A 108 14.19 -6.42 -9.91
C LEU A 108 13.01 -5.90 -10.75
N MET A 109 12.87 -4.60 -10.91
CA MET A 109 11.71 -3.99 -11.56
C MET A 109 11.65 -4.24 -13.05
N LYS A 110 10.53 -4.79 -13.51
CA LYS A 110 10.20 -5.02 -14.92
C LYS A 110 8.73 -4.64 -15.12
N ARG A 111 8.39 -4.06 -16.28
CA ARG A 111 7.11 -3.39 -16.51
C ARG A 111 5.87 -4.14 -16.00
N ASN A 112 5.79 -5.44 -16.26
CA ASN A 112 4.63 -6.24 -15.86
C ASN A 112 4.90 -7.15 -14.66
N ILE A 113 5.98 -6.90 -13.93
CA ILE A 113 6.34 -7.65 -12.73
C ILE A 113 6.19 -6.73 -11.54
N GLY A 114 5.39 -7.16 -10.57
CA GLY A 114 5.32 -6.52 -9.25
C GLY A 114 6.41 -7.06 -8.32
N VAL A 115 6.83 -6.23 -7.38
CA VAL A 115 7.72 -6.65 -6.29
C VAL A 115 7.04 -6.36 -4.96
N SER A 116 7.00 -7.33 -4.05
CA SER A 116 6.45 -7.16 -2.71
C SER A 116 7.40 -7.73 -1.68
N ILE A 117 7.37 -7.19 -0.46
CA ILE A 117 8.21 -7.71 0.64
C ILE A 117 7.79 -9.11 1.08
N LYS A 118 6.52 -9.43 0.86
CA LYS A 118 5.94 -10.74 1.12
C LYS A 118 4.80 -11.02 0.17
N THR A 119 4.71 -12.28 -0.29
CA THR A 119 3.64 -12.74 -1.16
C THR A 119 2.87 -13.90 -0.54
N MET A 120 1.68 -14.14 -1.03
CA MET A 120 0.90 -15.36 -0.75
C MET A 120 0.23 -15.86 -2.01
N ASN A 121 -0.12 -17.15 -2.02
CA ASN A 121 -0.94 -17.72 -3.08
C ASN A 121 -2.44 -17.50 -2.81
N PHE A 122 -3.29 -17.76 -3.81
CA PHE A 122 -4.73 -17.53 -3.72
C PHE A 122 -5.40 -18.33 -2.60
N VAL A 123 -5.01 -19.57 -2.39
CA VAL A 123 -5.58 -20.42 -1.33
C VAL A 123 -5.32 -19.81 0.04
N ASN A 124 -4.12 -19.29 0.26
CA ASN A 124 -3.77 -18.62 1.50
C ASN A 124 -4.45 -17.24 1.62
N LEU A 125 -4.58 -16.51 0.52
CA LEU A 125 -5.30 -15.23 0.50
C LEU A 125 -6.74 -15.39 0.98
N ILE A 126 -7.40 -16.47 0.59
CA ILE A 126 -8.77 -16.80 0.99
C ILE A 126 -8.80 -17.48 2.36
N GLY A 127 -7.93 -18.45 2.61
CA GLY A 127 -8.05 -19.41 3.71
C GLY A 127 -7.45 -18.97 5.05
N THR A 128 -6.47 -18.05 5.05
CA THR A 128 -5.83 -17.61 6.30
C THR A 128 -6.59 -16.52 7.04
N SER A 129 -7.72 -16.13 6.55
CA SER A 129 -8.42 -14.99 7.09
C SER A 129 -9.31 -15.31 8.27
N THR A 130 -8.72 -15.43 9.46
CA THR A 130 -9.45 -15.06 10.68
C THR A 130 -9.99 -13.62 10.59
N TYR A 131 -9.52 -12.83 9.63
CA TYR A 131 -9.73 -11.38 9.54
C TYR A 131 -9.98 -10.84 8.13
N GLY A 132 -9.96 -11.64 7.10
CA GLY A 132 -10.12 -11.17 5.74
C GLY A 132 -11.56 -11.28 5.24
N PHE A 133 -11.70 -11.47 3.96
CA PHE A 133 -12.95 -11.80 3.35
C PHE A 133 -13.53 -13.10 3.96
N GLN A 134 -14.18 -13.02 5.08
CA GLN A 134 -14.85 -14.18 5.68
C GLN A 134 -16.07 -14.61 4.87
N GLU A 135 -16.49 -13.77 3.93
CA GLU A 135 -17.64 -14.03 3.09
C GLU A 135 -17.22 -14.16 1.64
N PHE A 136 -17.29 -15.36 1.10
CA PHE A 136 -17.06 -15.66 -0.31
C PHE A 136 -17.76 -14.70 -1.29
N PRO A 137 -18.97 -14.17 -1.01
CA PRO A 137 -19.60 -13.14 -1.85
C PRO A 137 -18.78 -11.88 -2.04
N LEU A 138 -18.04 -11.40 -1.03
CA LEU A 138 -17.21 -10.19 -1.14
C LEU A 138 -16.02 -10.41 -2.08
N TYR A 139 -15.42 -11.59 -2.05
CA TYR A 139 -14.38 -11.98 -3.00
C TYR A 139 -14.89 -12.02 -4.42
N ASN A 140 -16.01 -12.71 -4.62
CA ASN A 140 -16.62 -12.82 -5.94
C ASN A 140 -16.96 -11.45 -6.48
N TYR A 141 -17.46 -10.55 -5.64
CA TYR A 141 -17.71 -9.17 -6.03
C TYR A 141 -16.41 -8.49 -6.47
N ALA A 142 -15.38 -8.47 -5.63
CA ALA A 142 -14.12 -7.82 -5.96
C ALA A 142 -13.50 -8.38 -7.26
N ILE A 143 -13.43 -9.69 -7.39
CA ILE A 143 -12.89 -10.35 -8.60
C ILE A 143 -13.75 -10.03 -9.85
N SER A 144 -15.07 -9.93 -9.71
CA SER A 144 -15.95 -9.62 -10.85
C SER A 144 -15.78 -8.19 -11.39
N GLN A 145 -15.19 -7.30 -10.59
CA GLN A 145 -14.93 -5.91 -10.99
C GLN A 145 -13.53 -5.72 -11.60
N LEU A 146 -12.68 -6.73 -11.54
CA LEU A 146 -11.32 -6.72 -12.04
C LEU A 146 -11.18 -7.52 -13.33
N GLU A 147 -10.10 -7.27 -14.08
CA GLU A 147 -9.69 -8.15 -15.16
C GLU A 147 -9.33 -9.55 -14.61
N PRO A 148 -9.34 -10.60 -15.43
CA PRO A 148 -8.90 -11.93 -15.01
C PRO A 148 -7.52 -11.89 -14.35
N LEU A 149 -7.37 -12.61 -13.24
CA LEU A 149 -6.10 -12.68 -12.52
C LEU A 149 -5.02 -13.30 -13.43
N LYS A 150 -3.91 -12.60 -13.58
CA LYS A 150 -2.74 -13.03 -14.36
C LYS A 150 -1.69 -13.65 -13.45
N SER A 151 -1.41 -13.02 -12.29
CA SER A 151 -0.46 -13.55 -11.32
C SER A 151 -1.12 -14.56 -10.38
N ALA A 152 -0.38 -15.64 -10.06
CA ALA A 152 -0.74 -16.58 -9.01
C ALA A 152 -0.29 -16.13 -7.61
N ASN A 153 0.56 -15.11 -7.54
CA ASN A 153 1.08 -14.51 -6.33
C ASN A 153 0.39 -13.18 -6.04
N PHE A 154 0.19 -12.86 -4.76
CA PHE A 154 -0.52 -11.69 -4.27
C PHE A 154 0.35 -10.95 -3.26
N PRO A 155 0.52 -9.62 -3.38
CA PRO A 155 1.29 -8.85 -2.42
C PRO A 155 0.57 -8.74 -1.08
N LEU A 156 1.33 -8.61 0.01
CA LEU A 156 0.82 -8.41 1.36
C LEU A 156 1.21 -7.05 1.93
N TYR A 157 0.58 -6.69 3.05
CA TYR A 157 0.84 -5.47 3.82
C TYR A 157 0.63 -4.16 3.05
N HIS A 158 -0.23 -4.14 2.04
CA HIS A 158 -0.38 -3.03 1.09
C HIS A 158 0.92 -2.70 0.32
N VAL A 159 1.87 -3.62 0.26
CA VAL A 159 3.18 -3.38 -0.36
C VAL A 159 3.26 -4.03 -1.73
N CYS A 160 3.26 -3.18 -2.75
CA CYS A 160 3.59 -3.57 -4.11
C CYS A 160 4.37 -2.44 -4.78
N PHE A 161 5.48 -2.78 -5.41
CA PHE A 161 6.26 -1.88 -6.25
C PHE A 161 6.03 -2.28 -7.70
N MET A 162 5.59 -1.34 -8.54
CA MET A 162 5.30 -1.59 -9.94
C MET A 162 5.47 -0.33 -10.79
N ALA A 163 5.34 -0.44 -12.10
CA ALA A 163 5.32 0.73 -12.99
C ALA A 163 4.19 1.69 -12.57
N SER A 164 4.49 2.98 -12.54
CA SER A 164 3.58 3.98 -11.95
C SER A 164 2.27 4.13 -12.71
N ASP A 165 2.27 3.88 -14.02
CA ASP A 165 1.06 3.91 -14.84
C ASP A 165 0.05 2.81 -14.43
N HIS A 166 0.49 1.67 -13.93
CA HIS A 166 -0.40 0.64 -13.42
C HIS A 166 -1.23 1.09 -12.22
N TRP A 167 -0.69 1.98 -11.37
CA TRP A 167 -1.45 2.56 -10.26
C TRP A 167 -2.64 3.39 -10.76
N TYR A 168 -2.42 4.18 -11.82
CA TYR A 168 -3.48 4.98 -12.44
C TYR A 168 -4.51 4.10 -13.16
N ASP A 169 -4.05 3.03 -13.81
CA ASP A 169 -4.94 2.09 -14.53
C ASP A 169 -5.95 1.38 -13.61
N ILE A 170 -5.53 1.04 -12.38
CA ILE A 170 -6.41 0.34 -11.43
C ILE A 170 -7.19 1.27 -10.50
N GLN A 171 -6.79 2.55 -10.40
CA GLN A 171 -7.26 3.45 -9.36
C GLN A 171 -8.78 3.58 -9.27
N SER A 172 -9.44 3.85 -10.38
CA SER A 172 -10.89 4.08 -10.38
C SER A 172 -11.65 2.83 -9.95
N ARG A 173 -11.28 1.69 -10.50
CA ARG A 173 -11.89 0.39 -10.16
C ARG A 173 -11.63 0.02 -8.71
N LEU A 174 -10.40 0.19 -8.23
CA LEU A 174 -10.03 -0.13 -6.86
C LEU A 174 -10.80 0.73 -5.86
N LEU A 175 -10.93 2.03 -6.13
CA LEU A 175 -11.69 2.94 -5.27
C LEU A 175 -13.17 2.56 -5.22
N ASP A 176 -13.78 2.19 -6.35
CA ASP A 176 -15.18 1.79 -6.40
C ASP A 176 -15.40 0.45 -5.68
N ILE A 177 -14.48 -0.50 -5.82
CA ILE A 177 -14.52 -1.76 -5.07
C ILE A 177 -14.47 -1.48 -3.57
N ASP A 178 -13.51 -0.68 -3.11
CA ASP A 178 -13.33 -0.37 -1.70
C ASP A 178 -14.54 0.36 -1.11
N ARG A 179 -15.11 1.33 -1.82
CA ARG A 179 -16.34 2.04 -1.42
C ARG A 179 -17.53 1.09 -1.28
N ASN A 180 -17.70 0.19 -2.22
CA ASN A 180 -18.80 -0.77 -2.18
C ASN A 180 -18.60 -1.79 -1.04
N LEU A 181 -17.38 -2.32 -0.88
CA LEU A 181 -17.07 -3.25 0.20
C LEU A 181 -17.22 -2.59 1.57
N PHE A 182 -16.87 -1.31 1.70
CA PHE A 182 -17.07 -0.57 2.93
C PHE A 182 -18.54 -0.56 3.37
N THR A 183 -19.49 -0.43 2.45
CA THR A 183 -20.92 -0.48 2.78
C THR A 183 -21.35 -1.82 3.37
N PHE A 184 -20.71 -2.92 2.99
CA PHE A 184 -20.96 -4.24 3.60
C PHE A 184 -20.37 -4.35 4.98
N HIS A 185 -19.20 -3.76 5.25
CA HIS A 185 -18.56 -3.77 6.57
C HIS A 185 -19.22 -2.83 7.58
N LYS A 186 -20.01 -1.85 7.12
CA LYS A 186 -20.70 -0.88 7.99
C LYS A 186 -21.97 -1.43 8.65
N ARG A 187 -22.22 -2.73 8.56
CA ARG A 187 -23.39 -3.35 9.19
C ARG A 187 -23.23 -3.39 10.70
N PRO A 188 -24.35 -3.20 11.48
CA PRO A 188 -24.31 -3.34 12.93
C PRO A 188 -23.75 -4.71 13.33
N GLY A 189 -22.71 -4.71 14.16
CA GLY A 189 -22.06 -5.93 14.66
C GLY A 189 -20.81 -6.36 13.89
N ASP A 190 -20.50 -5.77 12.75
CA ASP A 190 -19.24 -6.03 12.05
C ASP A 190 -18.07 -5.30 12.73
N PRO A 191 -16.96 -5.99 13.00
CA PRO A 191 -15.81 -5.35 13.62
C PRO A 191 -15.09 -4.44 12.63
N TRP A 192 -15.10 -3.17 12.90
CA TRP A 192 -14.43 -2.09 12.15
C TRP A 192 -12.99 -2.36 11.75
N TYR A 193 -12.24 -3.05 12.60
CA TYR A 193 -10.83 -3.34 12.38
C TYR A 193 -10.57 -4.28 11.20
N ARG A 194 -11.61 -4.84 10.58
CA ARG A 194 -11.46 -5.73 9.42
C ARG A 194 -11.30 -4.98 8.11
N PHE A 195 -11.77 -3.74 8.03
CA PHE A 195 -11.76 -3.02 6.76
C PHE A 195 -10.34 -2.73 6.23
N PRO A 196 -9.33 -2.36 7.05
CA PRO A 196 -7.96 -2.24 6.57
C PRO A 196 -7.41 -3.51 5.91
N ILE A 197 -7.81 -4.67 6.42
CA ILE A 197 -7.43 -5.98 5.83
C ILE A 197 -8.18 -6.21 4.52
N THR A 198 -9.42 -5.73 4.43
CA THR A 198 -10.19 -5.81 3.18
C THR A 198 -9.54 -4.97 2.09
N THR A 199 -9.14 -3.74 2.36
CA THR A 199 -8.43 -2.89 1.39
C THR A 199 -7.06 -3.45 1.00
N GLU A 200 -6.38 -4.13 1.92
CA GLU A 200 -5.15 -4.89 1.60
C GLU A 200 -5.44 -6.00 0.58
N ARG A 201 -6.53 -6.73 0.76
CA ARG A 201 -6.89 -7.85 -0.13
C ARG A 201 -7.39 -7.37 -1.49
N THR A 202 -8.16 -6.29 -1.54
CA THR A 202 -8.59 -5.70 -2.82
C THR A 202 -7.41 -5.19 -3.62
N LEU A 203 -6.46 -4.53 -2.97
CA LEU A 203 -5.21 -4.12 -3.61
C LEU A 203 -4.43 -5.33 -4.15
N ALA A 204 -4.32 -6.40 -3.35
CA ALA A 204 -3.62 -7.61 -3.77
C ALA A 204 -4.26 -8.23 -5.01
N LEU A 205 -5.59 -8.32 -5.08
CA LEU A 205 -6.33 -8.79 -6.23
C LEU A 205 -6.15 -7.87 -7.44
N ALA A 206 -6.21 -6.55 -7.25
CA ALA A 206 -6.02 -5.58 -8.31
C ALA A 206 -4.62 -5.67 -8.92
N CYS A 207 -3.58 -5.77 -8.11
CA CYS A 207 -2.21 -5.99 -8.59
C CYS A 207 -2.11 -7.30 -9.41
N ALA A 208 -2.68 -8.40 -8.91
CA ALA A 208 -2.64 -9.68 -9.61
C ALA A 208 -3.44 -9.70 -10.91
N SER A 209 -4.40 -8.78 -11.10
CA SER A 209 -5.17 -8.67 -12.34
C SER A 209 -4.41 -7.97 -13.47
N ILE A 210 -3.43 -7.12 -13.15
CA ILE A 210 -2.69 -6.35 -14.15
C ILE A 210 -1.25 -6.85 -14.37
N LEU A 211 -0.64 -7.44 -13.34
CA LEU A 211 0.75 -7.90 -13.37
C LEU A 211 0.82 -9.38 -13.77
N ASP A 212 1.78 -9.70 -14.63
CA ASP A 212 1.99 -11.09 -15.09
C ASP A 212 2.56 -11.96 -13.97
N ASP A 213 3.36 -11.39 -13.07
CA ASP A 213 3.85 -12.03 -11.86
C ASP A 213 4.12 -11.02 -10.75
N ILE A 214 4.18 -11.50 -9.50
CA ILE A 214 4.56 -10.72 -8.33
C ILE A 214 5.60 -11.52 -7.56
N ILE A 215 6.82 -10.98 -7.51
CA ILE A 215 7.95 -11.63 -6.87
C ILE A 215 8.16 -11.12 -5.44
N GLU A 216 8.65 -12.00 -4.57
CA GLU A 216 8.95 -11.65 -3.19
C GLU A 216 10.38 -11.10 -3.06
N TYR A 217 10.50 -9.98 -2.32
CA TYR A 217 11.75 -9.35 -1.98
C TYR A 217 11.85 -9.15 -0.47
N PRO A 218 12.34 -10.14 0.28
CA PRO A 218 12.29 -10.13 1.74
C PRO A 218 13.42 -9.32 2.40
N THR A 219 14.26 -8.62 1.64
CA THR A 219 15.34 -7.78 2.19
C THR A 219 14.81 -6.60 2.97
N ILE A 220 13.70 -5.98 2.52
CA ILE A 220 12.97 -4.98 3.30
C ILE A 220 12.08 -5.75 4.28
N THR A 221 12.22 -5.49 5.57
CA THR A 221 11.54 -6.26 6.61
C THR A 221 10.49 -5.45 7.35
N HIS A 222 9.40 -6.12 7.74
CA HIS A 222 8.37 -5.54 8.58
C HIS A 222 8.75 -5.72 10.05
N GLU A 223 9.06 -4.62 10.73
CA GLU A 223 9.39 -4.60 12.16
C GLU A 223 8.10 -4.33 12.94
N ARG A 224 7.85 -5.14 13.97
CA ARG A 224 6.73 -4.87 14.89
C ARG A 224 7.23 -3.89 15.96
N LEU A 225 6.85 -2.63 15.82
CA LEU A 225 7.12 -1.54 16.75
C LEU A 225 6.06 -1.45 17.84
#